data_fd0a12efdb98419a8acd9efc5df4bac2
#
_entry.id   fd0a12efdb98419a8acd9efc5df4bac2
#
_cell.length_a   1.000
_cell.length_b   1.000
_cell.length_c   1.000
_cell.angle_alpha   90.00
_cell.angle_beta   90.00
_cell.angle_gamma   90.00
#
_symmetry.space_group_name_H-M   'P 1'
#
loop_
_entity.id
_entity.type
_entity.pdbx_description
1 polymer ?
#
loop_
_entity_poly.entity_id
_entity_poly.type
_entity_poly.pdbx_seq_one_letter_code
_entity_poly.pdbx_strand_id
1 'polypeptide(L)'
;VHALPNACPHMGAMLSAGWCEAQADGSSNVVCPFHALEFDLEGCTVLPGSKKKTRSQLKPLELIVQDDFIWSYGDPEPRMPIPTVLNQLAAAYEFVGATADMSVATPLLSMLLNMHDYNHQNGTHRDLFRIEEVQFGQFIDQGHCSEAFFKTPTASPTWREIVRNPAILTMPKVIEAHLENHFPSLVIFHGESAAGTIAQCHLFVPEAAERTRTYILLFAQPKSPLFKLMKGGFLNLSKTVVEQDANILTQLYPDHPQKIKLNNEVGMDWVRRNFKSWPTVVEPNVSMISD
;
A
#
# COMPACT_ATOMS: atom_id res chain seq x y z
N VAL A 1 5.50 -20.21 6.27
CA VAL A 1 5.10 -18.87 6.75
C VAL A 1 3.68 -18.97 7.25
N HIS A 2 3.37 -18.38 8.42
CA HIS A 2 2.04 -18.34 9.03
C HIS A 2 1.74 -16.89 9.42
N ALA A 3 0.47 -16.54 9.44
CA ALA A 3 0.01 -15.24 9.91
C ALA A 3 -1.21 -15.40 10.83
N LEU A 4 -1.21 -14.63 11.89
CA LEU A 4 -2.30 -14.53 12.84
C LEU A 4 -2.77 -13.07 12.90
N PRO A 5 -4.06 -12.81 13.22
CA PRO A 5 -4.52 -11.46 13.55
C PRO A 5 -3.67 -10.85 14.66
N ASN A 6 -3.33 -9.57 14.52
CA ASN A 6 -2.41 -8.91 15.46
C ASN A 6 -3.04 -8.56 16.83
N ALA A 7 -4.35 -8.63 16.96
CA ALA A 7 -5.04 -8.31 18.20
C ALA A 7 -5.16 -9.55 19.09
N CYS A 8 -4.61 -9.47 20.31
CA CYS A 8 -4.79 -10.51 21.31
C CYS A 8 -6.29 -10.63 21.68
N PRO A 9 -6.90 -11.83 21.61
CA PRO A 9 -8.34 -12.02 21.85
C PRO A 9 -8.74 -11.77 23.33
N HIS A 10 -7.79 -11.63 24.24
CA HIS A 10 -8.08 -11.31 25.64
C HIS A 10 -8.47 -9.84 25.81
N MET A 11 -7.60 -8.89 25.44
CA MET A 11 -7.80 -7.46 25.65
C MET A 11 -7.25 -6.59 24.52
N GLY A 12 -7.06 -7.13 23.33
CA GLY A 12 -6.65 -6.38 22.15
C GLY A 12 -5.21 -5.93 22.10
N ALA A 13 -4.32 -6.45 23.00
CA ALA A 13 -2.91 -6.09 22.92
C ALA A 13 -2.30 -6.53 21.57
N MET A 14 -1.41 -5.72 21.02
CA MET A 14 -0.73 -6.04 19.76
C MET A 14 0.21 -7.23 19.96
N LEU A 15 -0.06 -8.34 19.28
CA LEU A 15 0.79 -9.55 19.35
C LEU A 15 2.16 -9.31 18.73
N SER A 16 2.26 -8.45 17.73
CA SER A 16 3.53 -8.04 17.13
C SER A 16 4.47 -7.27 18.08
N ALA A 17 3.96 -6.76 19.20
CA ALA A 17 4.75 -6.17 20.27
C ALA A 17 5.27 -7.20 21.29
N GLY A 18 4.87 -8.46 21.14
CA GLY A 18 5.32 -9.59 21.97
C GLY A 18 6.58 -10.25 21.40
N TRP A 19 6.69 -11.56 21.62
CA TRP A 19 7.84 -12.35 21.15
C TRP A 19 7.39 -13.73 20.65
N CYS A 20 8.31 -14.46 20.03
CA CYS A 20 8.11 -15.84 19.66
C CYS A 20 8.83 -16.75 20.65
N GLU A 21 8.15 -17.79 21.13
CA GLU A 21 8.72 -18.82 22.03
C GLU A 21 8.89 -20.11 21.25
N ALA A 22 10.14 -20.60 21.17
CA ALA A 22 10.44 -21.86 20.48
C ALA A 22 9.90 -23.07 21.26
N GLN A 23 9.26 -23.98 20.53
CA GLN A 23 8.71 -25.22 21.09
C GLN A 23 9.64 -26.40 20.84
N ALA A 24 9.50 -27.46 21.64
CA ALA A 24 10.34 -28.66 21.56
C ALA A 24 10.21 -29.42 20.22
N ASP A 25 9.11 -29.23 19.49
CA ASP A 25 8.83 -29.84 18.18
C ASP A 25 9.41 -29.02 17.01
N GLY A 26 10.11 -27.91 17.29
CA GLY A 26 10.67 -27.01 16.31
C GLY A 26 9.69 -25.95 15.79
N SER A 27 8.44 -25.94 16.26
CA SER A 27 7.48 -24.85 16.02
C SER A 27 7.77 -23.63 16.92
N SER A 28 7.02 -22.55 16.74
CA SER A 28 7.08 -21.38 17.62
C SER A 28 5.68 -20.89 17.93
N ASN A 29 5.45 -20.51 19.19
CA ASN A 29 4.25 -19.82 19.62
C ASN A 29 4.49 -18.30 19.62
N VAL A 30 3.44 -17.55 19.30
CA VAL A 30 3.43 -16.08 19.47
C VAL A 30 2.96 -15.78 20.87
N VAL A 31 3.70 -14.99 21.63
CA VAL A 31 3.41 -14.67 23.04
C VAL A 31 2.95 -13.22 23.17
N CYS A 32 1.77 -13.04 23.77
CA CYS A 32 1.20 -11.74 24.03
C CYS A 32 2.03 -10.97 25.08
N PRO A 33 2.41 -9.71 24.81
CA PRO A 33 3.27 -8.94 25.72
C PRO A 33 2.57 -8.53 27.02
N PHE A 34 1.24 -8.66 27.09
CA PHE A 34 0.47 -8.17 28.23
C PHE A 34 0.35 -9.22 29.34
N HIS A 35 -0.10 -10.43 29.02
CA HIS A 35 -0.32 -11.50 30.01
C HIS A 35 0.39 -12.81 29.69
N ALA A 36 1.34 -12.79 28.76
CA ALA A 36 2.09 -13.97 28.32
C ALA A 36 1.19 -15.13 27.85
N LEU A 37 -0.01 -14.83 27.32
CA LEU A 37 -0.80 -15.83 26.62
C LEU A 37 -0.06 -16.24 25.34
N GLU A 38 0.11 -17.54 25.14
CA GLU A 38 0.76 -18.09 23.98
C GLU A 38 -0.28 -18.54 22.96
N PHE A 39 0.02 -18.33 21.68
CA PHE A 39 -0.78 -18.75 20.55
C PHE A 39 0.08 -19.57 19.62
N ASP A 40 -0.35 -20.79 19.32
CA ASP A 40 0.33 -21.60 18.31
C ASP A 40 -0.03 -21.17 16.88
N LEU A 41 0.55 -21.82 15.89
CA LEU A 41 0.35 -21.49 14.48
C LEU A 41 -1.08 -21.73 13.98
N GLU A 42 -1.89 -22.50 14.72
CA GLU A 42 -3.31 -22.75 14.47
C GLU A 42 -4.20 -21.76 15.24
N GLY A 43 -3.60 -20.84 16.01
CA GLY A 43 -4.30 -19.87 16.83
C GLY A 43 -4.89 -20.41 18.12
N CYS A 44 -4.50 -21.63 18.52
CA CYS A 44 -4.90 -22.20 19.81
C CYS A 44 -4.15 -21.51 20.94
N THR A 45 -4.85 -21.22 22.03
CA THR A 45 -4.26 -20.55 23.19
C THR A 45 -3.66 -21.55 24.15
N VAL A 46 -2.45 -21.28 24.63
CA VAL A 46 -1.82 -21.97 25.75
C VAL A 46 -1.80 -20.99 26.92
N LEU A 47 -2.41 -21.39 28.04
CA LEU A 47 -2.46 -20.55 29.24
C LEU A 47 -1.12 -20.57 29.98
N PRO A 48 -0.66 -19.42 30.57
CA PRO A 48 0.55 -19.38 31.36
C PRO A 48 0.56 -20.44 32.48
N GLY A 49 1.67 -21.19 32.55
CA GLY A 49 1.82 -22.27 33.55
C GLY A 49 1.02 -23.54 33.27
N SER A 50 0.28 -23.61 32.17
CA SER A 50 -0.47 -24.77 31.72
C SER A 50 0.08 -25.32 30.41
N LYS A 51 0.08 -26.65 30.24
CA LYS A 51 0.36 -27.30 28.95
C LYS A 51 -0.92 -27.60 28.15
N LYS A 52 -2.08 -27.21 28.67
CA LYS A 52 -3.36 -27.41 28.00
C LYS A 52 -3.49 -26.41 26.86
N LYS A 53 -3.66 -26.91 25.64
CA LYS A 53 -4.15 -26.13 24.52
C LYS A 53 -5.65 -25.97 24.61
N THR A 54 -6.13 -24.77 24.39
CA THR A 54 -7.57 -24.48 24.28
C THR A 54 -8.03 -24.57 22.81
N ARG A 55 -9.32 -24.36 22.58
CA ARG A 55 -9.86 -24.14 21.25
C ARG A 55 -9.17 -22.94 20.59
N SER A 56 -8.97 -22.99 19.27
CA SER A 56 -8.47 -21.84 18.51
C SER A 56 -9.30 -20.59 18.78
N GLN A 57 -8.64 -19.53 19.25
CA GLN A 57 -9.21 -18.20 19.50
C GLN A 57 -8.83 -17.21 18.41
N LEU A 58 -7.74 -17.47 17.68
CA LEU A 58 -7.31 -16.70 16.53
C LEU A 58 -7.44 -17.58 15.29
N LYS A 59 -8.20 -17.13 14.31
CA LYS A 59 -8.21 -17.80 13.01
C LYS A 59 -6.95 -17.39 12.24
N PRO A 60 -6.08 -18.32 11.85
CA PRO A 60 -4.97 -18.02 10.97
C PRO A 60 -5.45 -17.34 9.68
N LEU A 61 -4.68 -16.39 9.20
CA LEU A 61 -4.97 -15.72 7.94
C LEU A 61 -4.52 -16.63 6.80
N GLU A 62 -5.32 -16.69 5.74
CA GLU A 62 -4.91 -17.32 4.50
C GLU A 62 -3.75 -16.54 3.91
N LEU A 63 -2.66 -17.25 3.61
CA LEU A 63 -1.49 -16.70 2.95
C LEU A 63 -1.29 -17.35 1.59
N ILE A 64 -1.09 -16.53 0.59
CA ILE A 64 -0.70 -16.96 -0.74
C ILE A 64 0.74 -16.50 -0.95
N VAL A 65 1.66 -17.46 -0.98
CA VAL A 65 3.08 -17.21 -1.26
C VAL A 65 3.31 -17.42 -2.74
N GLN A 66 3.71 -16.37 -3.43
CA GLN A 66 4.00 -16.40 -4.85
C GLN A 66 5.31 -15.68 -5.11
N ASP A 67 6.34 -16.44 -5.46
CA ASP A 67 7.71 -15.98 -5.64
C ASP A 67 8.20 -15.21 -4.38
N ASP A 68 8.58 -13.96 -4.51
CA ASP A 68 9.06 -13.12 -3.42
C ASP A 68 7.94 -12.34 -2.69
N PHE A 69 6.67 -12.60 -3.03
CA PHE A 69 5.53 -11.88 -2.45
C PHE A 69 4.68 -12.79 -1.56
N ILE A 70 4.25 -12.23 -0.43
CA ILE A 70 3.31 -12.86 0.49
C ILE A 70 2.05 -12.00 0.49
N TRP A 71 0.93 -12.60 0.08
CA TRP A 71 -0.37 -11.95 0.03
C TRP A 71 -1.27 -12.46 1.14
N SER A 72 -2.02 -11.57 1.74
CA SER A 72 -3.08 -11.88 2.69
C SER A 72 -4.27 -10.95 2.46
N TYR A 73 -5.46 -11.50 2.59
CA TYR A 73 -6.71 -10.73 2.55
C TYR A 73 -7.10 -10.15 3.93
N GLY A 74 -6.32 -10.45 4.97
CA GLY A 74 -6.68 -10.09 6.34
C GLY A 74 -7.88 -10.88 6.88
N ASP A 75 -8.29 -11.94 6.17
CA ASP A 75 -9.42 -12.80 6.47
C ASP A 75 -9.01 -14.26 6.16
N PRO A 76 -9.61 -15.29 6.82
CA PRO A 76 -9.33 -16.69 6.51
C PRO A 76 -9.68 -17.11 5.08
N GLU A 77 -10.57 -16.39 4.40
CA GLU A 77 -11.03 -16.75 3.06
C GLU A 77 -10.68 -15.67 2.03
N PRO A 78 -9.88 -15.99 0.97
CA PRO A 78 -9.60 -15.06 -0.11
C PRO A 78 -10.88 -14.75 -0.90
N ARG A 79 -11.07 -13.47 -1.26
CA ARG A 79 -12.31 -12.97 -1.87
C ARG A 79 -12.14 -12.42 -3.28
N MET A 80 -10.92 -12.27 -3.73
CA MET A 80 -10.60 -11.89 -5.09
C MET A 80 -9.22 -12.43 -5.49
N PRO A 81 -8.95 -12.52 -6.80
CA PRO A 81 -7.64 -12.94 -7.27
C PRO A 81 -6.54 -12.02 -6.78
N ILE A 82 -5.39 -12.57 -6.42
CA ILE A 82 -4.21 -11.77 -6.15
C ILE A 82 -3.68 -11.17 -7.45
N PRO A 83 -3.12 -9.94 -7.41
CA PRO A 83 -2.49 -9.35 -8.57
C PRO A 83 -1.24 -10.15 -8.99
N THR A 84 -1.21 -10.59 -10.24
CA THR A 84 -0.01 -11.25 -10.82
C THR A 84 0.95 -10.28 -11.45
N VAL A 85 0.57 -9.00 -11.54
CA VAL A 85 1.34 -7.94 -12.22
C VAL A 85 2.71 -7.69 -11.59
N LEU A 86 2.87 -7.86 -10.27
CA LEU A 86 4.18 -7.69 -9.63
C LEU A 86 5.19 -8.72 -10.11
N ASN A 87 4.76 -9.97 -10.32
CA ASN A 87 5.62 -11.02 -10.87
C ASN A 87 5.96 -10.76 -12.35
N GLN A 88 4.99 -10.23 -13.10
CA GLN A 88 5.21 -9.82 -14.49
C GLN A 88 6.22 -8.67 -14.58
N LEU A 89 6.13 -7.69 -13.68
CA LEU A 89 7.10 -6.61 -13.59
C LEU A 89 8.48 -7.13 -13.17
N ALA A 90 8.56 -7.99 -12.16
CA ALA A 90 9.83 -8.58 -11.72
C ALA A 90 10.51 -9.42 -12.83
N ALA A 91 9.73 -10.05 -13.70
CA ALA A 91 10.26 -10.80 -14.84
C ALA A 91 10.71 -9.91 -16.01
N ALA A 92 10.06 -8.74 -16.20
CA ALA A 92 10.27 -7.86 -17.37
C ALA A 92 11.15 -6.64 -17.08
N TYR A 93 11.28 -6.24 -15.82
CA TYR A 93 11.95 -5.02 -15.35
C TYR A 93 13.04 -5.36 -14.33
N GLU A 94 14.06 -4.51 -14.25
CA GLU A 94 15.05 -4.54 -13.18
C GLU A 94 14.45 -3.93 -11.90
N PHE A 95 14.55 -4.62 -10.77
CA PHE A 95 14.15 -4.06 -9.47
C PHE A 95 15.15 -2.98 -9.04
N VAL A 96 14.68 -1.76 -8.91
CA VAL A 96 15.49 -0.61 -8.53
C VAL A 96 15.62 -0.49 -7.02
N GLY A 97 14.56 -0.71 -6.27
CA GLY A 97 14.55 -0.66 -4.81
C GLY A 97 13.17 -0.39 -4.23
N ALA A 98 13.11 -0.44 -2.90
CA ALA A 98 11.94 -0.04 -2.13
C ALA A 98 12.19 1.31 -1.44
N THR A 99 11.13 2.08 -1.25
CA THR A 99 11.16 3.39 -0.58
C THR A 99 9.81 3.75 0.02
N ALA A 100 9.72 4.87 0.74
CA ALA A 100 8.50 5.40 1.33
C ALA A 100 7.76 4.39 2.25
N ASP A 101 8.52 3.53 2.94
CA ASP A 101 7.96 2.65 3.97
C ASP A 101 7.62 3.49 5.20
N MET A 102 6.33 3.81 5.34
CA MET A 102 5.85 4.66 6.44
C MET A 102 4.42 4.30 6.84
N SER A 103 4.13 4.45 8.13
CA SER A 103 2.79 4.35 8.69
C SER A 103 2.17 5.75 8.74
N VAL A 104 1.05 5.94 8.05
CA VAL A 104 0.34 7.22 7.95
C VAL A 104 -0.94 7.15 8.80
N ALA A 105 -1.17 8.15 9.63
CA ALA A 105 -2.38 8.25 10.46
C ALA A 105 -3.58 8.66 9.60
N THR A 106 -4.03 7.73 8.75
CA THR A 106 -5.14 7.95 7.81
C THR A 106 -5.80 6.61 7.45
N PRO A 107 -7.14 6.56 7.29
CA PRO A 107 -7.84 5.34 6.86
C PRO A 107 -7.40 4.89 5.46
N LEU A 108 -7.48 3.59 5.20
CA LEU A 108 -7.19 3.03 3.87
C LEU A 108 -8.05 3.70 2.78
N LEU A 109 -9.33 3.94 3.06
CA LEU A 109 -10.23 4.61 2.11
C LEU A 109 -9.68 5.97 1.67
N SER A 110 -9.19 6.79 2.59
CA SER A 110 -8.64 8.11 2.29
C SER A 110 -7.36 8.03 1.46
N MET A 111 -6.48 7.05 1.73
CA MET A 111 -5.29 6.78 0.91
C MET A 111 -5.68 6.40 -0.51
N LEU A 112 -6.65 5.50 -0.67
CA LEU A 112 -7.11 5.07 -2.00
C LEU A 112 -7.81 6.21 -2.74
N LEU A 113 -8.63 7.03 -2.07
CA LEU A 113 -9.26 8.20 -2.69
C LEU A 113 -8.21 9.19 -3.19
N ASN A 114 -7.15 9.45 -2.42
CA ASN A 114 -6.05 10.32 -2.84
C ASN A 114 -5.36 9.79 -4.11
N MET A 115 -5.04 8.50 -4.14
CA MET A 115 -4.40 7.90 -5.31
C MET A 115 -5.26 7.95 -6.58
N HIS A 116 -6.59 8.03 -6.43
CA HIS A 116 -7.55 8.08 -7.54
C HIS A 116 -8.16 9.47 -7.77
N ASP A 117 -7.73 10.45 -7.00
CA ASP A 117 -7.99 11.87 -7.26
C ASP A 117 -6.91 12.44 -8.18
N TYR A 118 -7.10 12.34 -9.48
CA TYR A 118 -6.10 12.82 -10.44
C TYR A 118 -5.89 14.33 -10.40
N ASN A 119 -6.83 15.08 -9.81
CA ASN A 119 -6.74 16.54 -9.69
C ASN A 119 -5.83 17.00 -8.55
N HIS A 120 -5.57 16.14 -7.53
CA HIS A 120 -4.71 16.54 -6.39
C HIS A 120 -3.31 16.94 -6.85
N GLN A 121 -2.84 16.41 -7.98
CA GLN A 121 -1.54 16.75 -8.54
C GLN A 121 -1.40 18.24 -8.89
N ASN A 122 -2.51 18.93 -9.22
CA ASN A 122 -2.52 20.37 -9.47
C ASN A 122 -2.18 21.22 -8.24
N GLY A 123 -2.30 20.66 -7.05
CA GLY A 123 -1.98 21.29 -5.77
C GLY A 123 -0.79 20.62 -5.08
N THR A 124 -0.98 19.38 -4.64
CA THR A 124 -0.02 18.64 -3.80
C THR A 124 1.36 18.47 -4.45
N HIS A 125 1.39 18.12 -5.75
CA HIS A 125 2.63 17.85 -6.47
C HIS A 125 3.01 18.93 -7.47
N ARG A 126 2.28 20.04 -7.49
CA ARG A 126 2.47 21.09 -8.47
C ARG A 126 3.90 21.56 -8.57
N ASP A 127 4.50 21.93 -7.44
CA ASP A 127 5.85 22.48 -7.40
C ASP A 127 6.91 21.39 -7.65
N LEU A 128 6.66 20.17 -7.16
CA LEU A 128 7.60 19.05 -7.31
C LEU A 128 7.82 18.68 -8.78
N PHE A 129 6.73 18.60 -9.56
CA PHE A 129 6.76 18.25 -10.97
C PHE A 129 6.57 19.44 -11.91
N ARG A 130 6.42 20.66 -11.37
CA ARG A 130 6.13 21.90 -12.11
C ARG A 130 4.91 21.74 -13.01
N ILE A 131 3.86 21.16 -12.46
CA ILE A 131 2.61 20.85 -13.18
C ILE A 131 1.94 22.14 -13.61
N GLU A 132 1.64 22.28 -14.89
CA GLU A 132 0.82 23.36 -15.43
C GLU A 132 -0.65 23.02 -15.31
N GLU A 133 -1.03 21.82 -15.75
CA GLU A 133 -2.40 21.31 -15.74
C GLU A 133 -2.40 19.78 -15.82
N VAL A 134 -3.38 19.13 -15.20
CA VAL A 134 -3.67 17.70 -15.42
C VAL A 134 -4.76 17.55 -16.46
N GLN A 135 -4.43 16.96 -17.60
CA GLN A 135 -5.34 16.67 -18.70
C GLN A 135 -5.77 15.21 -18.63
N PHE A 136 -6.96 14.98 -18.11
CA PHE A 136 -7.52 13.64 -18.03
C PHE A 136 -7.86 13.09 -19.42
N GLY A 137 -7.51 11.83 -19.68
CA GLY A 137 -7.76 11.15 -20.94
C GLY A 137 -8.89 10.14 -20.84
N GLN A 138 -8.63 8.99 -20.21
CA GLN A 138 -9.54 7.86 -20.17
C GLN A 138 -9.50 7.16 -18.83
N PHE A 139 -10.62 6.57 -18.44
CA PHE A 139 -10.74 5.61 -17.33
C PHE A 139 -11.39 4.33 -17.87
N ILE A 140 -10.79 3.18 -17.59
CA ILE A 140 -11.28 1.86 -17.95
C ILE A 140 -11.59 1.10 -16.65
N ASP A 141 -12.86 0.78 -16.46
CA ASP A 141 -13.35 0.03 -15.31
C ASP A 141 -13.40 -1.46 -15.65
N GLN A 142 -12.70 -2.27 -14.90
CA GLN A 142 -12.63 -3.72 -15.04
C GLN A 142 -13.09 -4.44 -13.76
N GLY A 143 -13.99 -3.81 -12.99
CA GLY A 143 -14.48 -4.33 -11.72
C GLY A 143 -13.52 -4.03 -10.57
N HIS A 144 -12.77 -5.03 -10.08
CA HIS A 144 -11.76 -4.85 -9.02
C HIS A 144 -10.41 -4.32 -9.55
N CYS A 145 -10.24 -4.24 -10.86
CA CYS A 145 -9.13 -3.56 -11.51
C CYS A 145 -9.62 -2.36 -12.30
N SER A 146 -8.76 -1.38 -12.51
CA SER A 146 -9.05 -0.25 -13.40
C SER A 146 -7.77 0.34 -13.97
N GLU A 147 -7.89 1.06 -15.07
CA GLU A 147 -6.81 1.81 -15.67
C GLU A 147 -7.21 3.27 -15.85
N ALA A 148 -6.27 4.18 -15.63
CA ALA A 148 -6.48 5.60 -15.87
C ALA A 148 -5.31 6.19 -16.66
N PHE A 149 -5.62 7.02 -17.64
CA PHE A 149 -4.66 7.67 -18.52
C PHE A 149 -4.82 9.18 -18.44
N PHE A 150 -3.73 9.89 -18.19
CA PHE A 150 -3.74 11.34 -18.21
C PHE A 150 -2.39 11.92 -18.65
N LYS A 151 -2.39 13.18 -19.06
CA LYS A 151 -1.21 13.91 -19.50
C LYS A 151 -1.01 15.12 -18.60
N THR A 152 0.23 15.37 -18.25
CA THR A 152 0.58 16.49 -17.37
C THR A 152 1.70 17.29 -18.03
N PRO A 153 1.38 18.39 -18.73
CA PRO A 153 2.38 19.35 -19.18
C PRO A 153 3.16 19.93 -17.99
N THR A 154 4.47 20.06 -18.14
CA THR A 154 5.37 20.55 -17.09
C THR A 154 6.20 21.73 -17.56
N ALA A 155 6.38 22.72 -16.70
CA ALA A 155 7.30 23.84 -16.95
C ALA A 155 8.77 23.37 -16.95
N SER A 156 9.65 24.12 -17.60
CA SER A 156 11.08 23.82 -17.64
C SER A 156 11.71 23.93 -16.24
N PRO A 157 12.66 23.04 -15.87
CA PRO A 157 13.31 23.08 -14.57
C PRO A 157 14.21 24.30 -14.43
N THR A 158 14.26 24.87 -13.23
CA THR A 158 15.21 25.89 -12.86
C THR A 158 16.59 25.27 -12.56
N TRP A 159 17.67 26.04 -12.64
CA TRP A 159 19.01 25.55 -12.33
C TRP A 159 19.15 25.05 -10.87
N ARG A 160 18.41 25.64 -9.92
CA ARG A 160 18.42 25.24 -8.51
C ARG A 160 17.81 23.85 -8.31
N GLU A 161 16.73 23.54 -9.01
CA GLU A 161 16.10 22.23 -9.00
C GLU A 161 17.00 21.17 -9.63
N ILE A 162 17.68 21.51 -10.73
CA ILE A 162 18.65 20.61 -11.39
C ILE A 162 19.79 20.26 -10.44
N VAL A 163 20.35 21.23 -9.72
CA VAL A 163 21.42 20.98 -8.74
C VAL A 163 20.91 20.13 -7.57
N ARG A 164 19.68 20.36 -7.11
CA ARG A 164 19.08 19.60 -6.00
C ARG A 164 18.75 18.17 -6.37
N ASN A 165 18.24 17.95 -7.57
CA ASN A 165 17.92 16.61 -8.09
C ASN A 165 18.16 16.54 -9.61
N PRO A 166 19.35 16.10 -10.06
CA PRO A 166 19.66 16.01 -11.49
C PRO A 166 18.74 15.07 -12.28
N ALA A 167 18.05 14.14 -11.61
CA ALA A 167 17.09 13.23 -12.24
C ALA A 167 15.95 13.99 -12.96
N ILE A 168 15.67 15.23 -12.53
CA ILE A 168 14.65 16.08 -13.14
C ILE A 168 14.92 16.41 -14.62
N LEU A 169 16.19 16.37 -15.04
CA LEU A 169 16.57 16.55 -16.45
C LEU A 169 16.12 15.42 -17.37
N THR A 170 15.79 14.26 -16.80
CA THR A 170 15.29 13.11 -17.57
C THR A 170 13.78 13.10 -17.70
N MET A 171 13.09 14.00 -16.98
CA MET A 171 11.63 14.09 -17.06
C MET A 171 11.19 14.69 -18.40
N PRO A 172 10.15 14.14 -19.01
CA PRO A 172 9.60 14.67 -20.26
C PRO A 172 8.89 16.00 -19.99
N LYS A 173 8.74 16.84 -21.04
CA LYS A 173 7.95 18.09 -20.97
C LYS A 173 6.46 17.84 -20.78
N VAL A 174 5.99 16.67 -21.17
CA VAL A 174 4.65 16.18 -20.90
C VAL A 174 4.79 14.80 -20.28
N ILE A 175 4.36 14.66 -19.02
CA ILE A 175 4.31 13.37 -18.36
C ILE A 175 3.06 12.67 -18.86
N GLU A 176 3.21 11.58 -19.58
CA GLU A 176 2.12 10.67 -19.91
C GLU A 176 2.02 9.65 -18.80
N ALA A 177 0.93 9.71 -18.04
CA ALA A 177 0.69 8.86 -16.89
C ALA A 177 -0.31 7.78 -17.25
N HIS A 178 0.04 6.55 -16.94
CA HIS A 178 -0.83 5.39 -16.93
C HIS A 178 -0.84 4.82 -15.53
N LEU A 179 -2.00 4.83 -14.88
CA LEU A 179 -2.23 4.18 -13.60
C LEU A 179 -2.98 2.88 -13.82
N GLU A 180 -2.42 1.80 -13.34
CA GLU A 180 -3.03 0.48 -13.25
C GLU A 180 -3.37 0.20 -11.79
N ASN A 181 -4.63 -0.08 -11.50
CA ASN A 181 -5.14 -0.19 -10.14
C ASN A 181 -5.67 -1.59 -9.88
N HIS A 182 -5.25 -2.18 -8.77
CA HIS A 182 -5.72 -3.46 -8.24
C HIS A 182 -6.28 -3.23 -6.84
N PHE A 183 -7.62 -3.13 -6.75
CA PHE A 183 -8.28 -2.88 -5.47
C PHE A 183 -8.06 -4.04 -4.49
N PRO A 184 -7.81 -3.78 -3.20
CA PRO A 184 -7.73 -2.48 -2.54
C PRO A 184 -6.29 -1.97 -2.30
N SER A 185 -5.25 -2.70 -2.67
CA SER A 185 -3.94 -2.50 -2.04
C SER A 185 -2.79 -2.14 -2.97
N LEU A 186 -3.00 -2.14 -4.29
CA LEU A 186 -1.92 -1.91 -5.24
C LEU A 186 -2.33 -0.92 -6.33
N VAL A 187 -1.52 0.13 -6.50
CA VAL A 187 -1.60 1.08 -7.62
C VAL A 187 -0.24 1.17 -8.28
N ILE A 188 -0.20 1.00 -9.59
CA ILE A 188 1.03 1.04 -10.37
C ILE A 188 1.00 2.27 -11.28
N PHE A 189 1.96 3.13 -11.11
CA PHE A 189 2.22 4.24 -12.00
C PHE A 189 3.26 3.80 -13.04
N HIS A 190 2.86 3.77 -14.30
CA HIS A 190 3.75 3.55 -15.44
C HIS A 190 4.14 4.89 -16.04
N GLY A 191 5.43 5.10 -16.20
CA GLY A 191 5.95 6.35 -16.75
C GLY A 191 7.17 6.15 -17.63
N GLU A 192 7.35 7.07 -18.57
CA GLU A 192 8.52 7.10 -19.42
C GLU A 192 9.39 8.32 -19.11
N SER A 193 10.70 8.13 -19.19
CA SER A 193 11.69 9.18 -19.11
C SER A 193 12.79 8.97 -20.15
N ALA A 194 13.62 9.98 -20.35
CA ALA A 194 14.80 9.83 -21.23
C ALA A 194 15.80 8.77 -20.72
N ALA A 195 15.77 8.47 -19.41
CA ALA A 195 16.65 7.46 -18.79
C ALA A 195 16.09 6.03 -18.91
N GLY A 196 14.80 5.86 -19.13
CA GLY A 196 14.13 4.55 -19.23
C GLY A 196 12.66 4.60 -18.87
N THR A 197 12.01 3.45 -18.98
CA THR A 197 10.64 3.24 -18.52
C THR A 197 10.66 2.83 -17.05
N ILE A 198 9.73 3.34 -16.27
CA ILE A 198 9.58 3.02 -14.84
C ILE A 198 8.18 2.47 -14.56
N ALA A 199 8.09 1.56 -13.60
CA ALA A 199 6.86 1.13 -12.96
C ALA A 199 7.01 1.33 -11.46
N GLN A 200 6.20 2.22 -10.89
CA GLN A 200 6.20 2.57 -9.47
C GLN A 200 4.98 1.96 -8.82
N CYS A 201 5.18 0.90 -8.04
CA CYS A 201 4.12 0.17 -7.37
C CYS A 201 3.90 0.73 -5.97
N HIS A 202 2.77 1.38 -5.76
CA HIS A 202 2.32 1.85 -4.45
C HIS A 202 1.52 0.73 -3.80
N LEU A 203 1.97 0.29 -2.63
CA LEU A 203 1.28 -0.72 -1.84
C LEU A 203 0.73 -0.09 -0.56
N PHE A 204 -0.47 -0.53 -0.18
CA PHE A 204 -1.19 -0.04 0.98
C PHE A 204 -1.60 -1.21 1.86
N VAL A 205 -1.22 -1.14 3.14
CA VAL A 205 -1.53 -2.17 4.14
C VAL A 205 -2.24 -1.49 5.31
N PRO A 206 -3.53 -1.79 5.55
CA PRO A 206 -4.23 -1.26 6.72
C PRO A 206 -3.63 -1.86 8.00
N GLU A 207 -3.11 -1.01 8.88
CA GLU A 207 -2.59 -1.40 10.20
C GLU A 207 -3.66 -1.26 11.31
N ALA A 208 -4.58 -0.31 11.13
CA ALA A 208 -5.74 -0.07 11.98
C ALA A 208 -6.80 0.71 11.19
N ALA A 209 -7.98 0.93 11.77
CA ALA A 209 -9.07 1.68 11.14
C ALA A 209 -8.62 3.07 10.62
N GLU A 210 -7.83 3.79 11.44
CA GLU A 210 -7.33 5.14 11.16
C GLU A 210 -5.83 5.16 10.84
N ARG A 211 -5.29 4.04 10.33
CA ARG A 211 -3.86 3.95 10.06
C ARG A 211 -3.56 3.00 8.91
N THR A 212 -2.83 3.50 7.93
CA THR A 212 -2.42 2.74 6.75
C THR A 212 -0.91 2.83 6.58
N ARG A 213 -0.25 1.69 6.44
CA ARG A 213 1.14 1.63 6.01
C ARG A 213 1.20 1.70 4.50
N THR A 214 2.12 2.50 3.98
CA THR A 214 2.41 2.58 2.56
C THR A 214 3.88 2.35 2.29
N TYR A 215 4.19 1.77 1.13
CA TYR A 215 5.55 1.68 0.60
C TYR A 215 5.52 1.55 -0.92
N ILE A 216 6.63 1.88 -1.55
CA ILE A 216 6.79 1.83 -3.00
C ILE A 216 7.86 0.80 -3.36
N LEU A 217 7.53 -0.05 -4.33
CA LEU A 217 8.51 -0.83 -5.09
C LEU A 217 8.72 -0.15 -6.44
N LEU A 218 9.96 0.16 -6.76
CA LEU A 218 10.33 0.77 -8.03
C LEU A 218 11.01 -0.26 -8.93
N PHE A 219 10.46 -0.43 -10.11
CA PHE A 219 10.99 -1.24 -11.19
C PHE A 219 11.33 -0.36 -12.40
N ALA A 220 12.31 -0.76 -13.22
CA ALA A 220 12.68 0.00 -14.40
C ALA A 220 13.21 -0.87 -15.53
N GLN A 221 13.06 -0.36 -16.76
CA GLN A 221 13.80 -0.81 -17.94
C GLN A 221 14.75 0.32 -18.37
N PRO A 222 16.02 0.30 -17.92
CA PRO A 222 16.96 1.36 -18.24
C PRO A 222 17.25 1.42 -19.74
N LYS A 223 17.15 2.61 -20.34
CA LYS A 223 17.56 2.90 -21.72
C LYS A 223 19.02 3.41 -21.78
N SER A 224 19.62 3.74 -20.63
CA SER A 224 20.96 4.32 -20.53
C SER A 224 21.68 3.89 -19.25
N PRO A 225 23.00 3.70 -19.28
CA PRO A 225 23.82 3.47 -18.08
C PRO A 225 23.69 4.58 -17.04
N LEU A 226 23.33 5.80 -17.47
CA LEU A 226 23.09 6.95 -16.60
C LEU A 226 21.98 6.68 -15.57
N PHE A 227 21.03 5.80 -15.88
CA PHE A 227 19.97 5.40 -14.95
C PHE A 227 20.54 4.90 -13.61
N LYS A 228 21.61 4.08 -13.64
CA LYS A 228 22.24 3.54 -12.43
C LYS A 228 22.79 4.63 -11.51
N LEU A 229 23.32 5.71 -12.09
CA LEU A 229 23.80 6.87 -11.32
C LEU A 229 22.64 7.69 -10.71
N MET A 230 21.47 7.63 -11.32
CA MET A 230 20.28 8.39 -10.90
C MET A 230 19.30 7.59 -10.03
N LYS A 231 19.59 6.31 -9.77
CA LYS A 231 18.75 5.40 -8.97
C LYS A 231 18.30 6.04 -7.65
N GLY A 232 19.23 6.59 -6.87
CA GLY A 232 18.93 7.26 -5.60
C GLY A 232 18.01 8.47 -5.77
N GLY A 233 18.15 9.22 -6.87
CA GLY A 233 17.29 10.35 -7.21
C GLY A 233 15.85 9.93 -7.49
N PHE A 234 15.64 8.84 -8.22
CA PHE A 234 14.29 8.29 -8.47
C PHE A 234 13.64 7.79 -7.19
N LEU A 235 14.35 7.02 -6.36
CA LEU A 235 13.83 6.55 -5.07
C LEU A 235 13.47 7.72 -4.14
N ASN A 236 14.32 8.75 -4.08
CA ASN A 236 14.04 9.93 -3.27
C ASN A 236 12.85 10.75 -3.81
N LEU A 237 12.71 10.86 -5.13
CA LEU A 237 11.56 11.52 -5.76
C LEU A 237 10.26 10.79 -5.41
N SER A 238 10.22 9.46 -5.55
CA SER A 238 9.09 8.63 -5.16
C SER A 238 8.73 8.78 -3.68
N LYS A 239 9.73 8.81 -2.81
CA LYS A 239 9.53 9.05 -1.38
C LYS A 239 8.91 10.42 -1.12
N THR A 240 9.42 11.47 -1.76
CA THR A 240 8.92 12.84 -1.60
C THR A 240 7.45 12.97 -2.02
N VAL A 241 7.02 12.28 -3.08
CA VAL A 241 5.61 12.23 -3.50
C VAL A 241 4.73 11.70 -2.37
N VAL A 242 5.08 10.55 -1.81
CA VAL A 242 4.28 9.94 -0.72
C VAL A 242 4.31 10.79 0.55
N GLU A 243 5.42 11.43 0.88
CA GLU A 243 5.51 12.34 2.03
C GLU A 243 4.59 13.57 1.85
N GLN A 244 4.48 14.11 0.64
CA GLN A 244 3.53 15.20 0.34
C GLN A 244 2.09 14.74 0.51
N ASP A 245 1.73 13.56 -0.03
CA ASP A 245 0.40 12.99 0.12
C ASP A 245 0.05 12.73 1.59
N ALA A 246 0.94 12.07 2.32
CA ALA A 246 0.76 11.78 3.75
C ALA A 246 0.56 13.06 4.56
N ASN A 247 1.32 14.12 4.25
CA ASN A 247 1.19 15.40 4.93
C ASN A 247 -0.19 16.05 4.72
N ILE A 248 -0.73 16.00 3.50
CA ILE A 248 -2.08 16.53 3.21
C ILE A 248 -3.14 15.66 3.88
N LEU A 249 -3.06 14.33 3.73
CA LEU A 249 -4.06 13.40 4.23
C LEU A 249 -4.22 13.48 5.77
N THR A 250 -3.13 13.66 6.50
CA THR A 250 -3.16 13.79 7.95
C THR A 250 -3.72 15.13 8.44
N GLN A 251 -3.91 16.10 7.54
CA GLN A 251 -4.46 17.42 7.84
C GLN A 251 -5.93 17.57 7.42
N LEU A 252 -6.50 16.57 6.76
CA LEU A 252 -7.92 16.60 6.40
C LEU A 252 -8.80 16.55 7.66
N TYR A 253 -9.86 17.34 7.67
CA TYR A 253 -10.88 17.24 8.73
C TYR A 253 -11.64 15.92 8.56
N PRO A 254 -11.68 15.06 9.59
CA PRO A 254 -12.44 13.83 9.54
C PRO A 254 -13.93 14.15 9.33
N ASP A 255 -14.62 13.30 8.62
CA ASP A 255 -16.07 13.35 8.37
C ASP A 255 -16.58 14.63 7.69
N HIS A 256 -15.67 15.44 7.09
CA HIS A 256 -16.12 16.63 6.35
C HIS A 256 -16.82 16.22 5.04
N PRO A 257 -18.10 16.56 4.86
CA PRO A 257 -18.84 16.14 3.67
C PRO A 257 -18.32 16.86 2.42
N GLN A 258 -18.08 16.10 1.36
CA GLN A 258 -17.74 16.66 0.06
C GLN A 258 -18.94 17.48 -0.48
N LYS A 259 -18.77 18.78 -0.63
CA LYS A 259 -19.80 19.70 -1.16
C LYS A 259 -19.59 20.07 -2.63
N ILE A 260 -18.39 19.86 -3.15
CA ILE A 260 -18.01 20.16 -4.53
C ILE A 260 -17.46 18.89 -5.13
N LYS A 261 -17.95 18.53 -6.31
CA LYS A 261 -17.40 17.47 -7.13
C LYS A 261 -16.62 18.10 -8.27
N LEU A 262 -15.34 17.74 -8.38
CA LEU A 262 -14.50 18.19 -9.49
C LEU A 262 -14.75 17.31 -10.72
N ASN A 263 -14.32 17.80 -11.88
CA ASN A 263 -14.24 16.97 -13.07
C ASN A 263 -13.19 15.87 -12.86
N ASN A 264 -13.37 14.71 -13.51
CA ASN A 264 -12.41 13.59 -13.51
C ASN A 264 -12.28 12.85 -12.17
N GLU A 265 -13.31 12.85 -11.32
CA GLU A 265 -13.36 12.06 -10.09
C GLU A 265 -13.87 10.62 -10.31
N VAL A 266 -13.85 10.14 -11.53
CA VAL A 266 -14.31 8.78 -11.88
C VAL A 266 -13.55 7.68 -11.14
N GLY A 267 -12.25 7.88 -10.91
CA GLY A 267 -11.43 6.97 -10.11
C GLY A 267 -11.86 6.94 -8.64
N MET A 268 -12.14 8.09 -8.04
CA MET A 268 -12.66 8.17 -6.66
C MET A 268 -14.02 7.49 -6.53
N ASP A 269 -14.91 7.66 -7.52
CA ASP A 269 -16.22 6.98 -7.53
C ASP A 269 -16.05 5.46 -7.66
N TRP A 270 -15.08 4.98 -8.44
CA TRP A 270 -14.71 3.57 -8.55
C TRP A 270 -14.22 3.02 -7.19
N VAL A 271 -13.35 3.74 -6.50
CA VAL A 271 -12.89 3.38 -5.15
C VAL A 271 -14.07 3.28 -4.17
N ARG A 272 -14.92 4.32 -4.09
CA ARG A 272 -16.06 4.33 -3.17
C ARG A 272 -17.01 3.16 -3.42
N ARG A 273 -17.27 2.82 -4.69
CA ARG A 273 -18.13 1.69 -5.06
C ARG A 273 -17.52 0.36 -4.62
N ASN A 274 -16.25 0.12 -4.92
CA ASN A 274 -15.56 -1.10 -4.54
C ASN A 274 -15.43 -1.22 -3.02
N PHE A 275 -15.11 -0.14 -2.32
CA PHE A 275 -14.97 -0.12 -0.87
C PHE A 275 -16.30 -0.40 -0.16
N LYS A 276 -17.43 0.13 -0.68
CA LYS A 276 -18.77 -0.12 -0.15
C LYS A 276 -19.18 -1.59 -0.30
N SER A 277 -18.77 -2.25 -1.37
CA SER A 277 -19.04 -3.67 -1.60
C SER A 277 -18.03 -4.61 -0.92
N TRP A 278 -16.96 -4.06 -0.34
CA TRP A 278 -15.96 -4.84 0.37
C TRP A 278 -16.55 -5.37 1.67
N PRO A 279 -16.48 -6.66 1.92
CA PRO A 279 -17.05 -7.22 3.13
C PRO A 279 -16.31 -6.75 4.37
N THR A 280 -17.05 -6.31 5.36
CA THR A 280 -16.52 -6.05 6.70
C THR A 280 -16.30 -7.36 7.44
N VAL A 281 -15.21 -7.45 8.21
CA VAL A 281 -14.99 -8.56 9.14
C VAL A 281 -16.05 -8.45 10.23
N VAL A 282 -16.91 -9.47 10.36
CA VAL A 282 -17.83 -9.56 11.49
C VAL A 282 -17.02 -10.05 12.68
N GLU A 283 -16.90 -9.24 13.72
CA GLU A 283 -16.24 -9.65 14.96
C GLU A 283 -16.94 -10.90 15.52
N PRO A 284 -16.21 -11.97 15.85
CA PRO A 284 -16.82 -13.16 16.45
C PRO A 284 -17.35 -12.81 17.85
N ASN A 285 -18.53 -13.35 18.18
CA ASN A 285 -19.10 -13.22 19.52
C ASN A 285 -18.09 -13.74 20.58
N VAL A 286 -17.93 -12.98 21.64
CA VAL A 286 -17.06 -13.32 22.77
C VAL A 286 -17.52 -14.67 23.37
N SER A 287 -16.72 -15.72 23.18
CA SER A 287 -16.92 -16.98 23.88
C SER A 287 -16.12 -16.97 25.17
N MET A 288 -16.81 -17.13 26.31
CA MET A 288 -16.11 -17.35 27.57
C MET A 288 -15.41 -18.72 27.53
N ILE A 289 -14.12 -18.71 27.85
CA ILE A 289 -13.36 -19.95 28.09
C ILE A 289 -13.81 -20.43 29.47
N SER A 290 -14.61 -21.46 29.54
CA SER A 290 -14.86 -22.19 30.81
C SER A 290 -13.70 -23.15 31.06
N ASP A 291 -13.16 -23.11 32.30
CA ASP A 291 -12.07 -23.94 32.79
C ASP A 291 -12.30 -25.45 32.60
#